data_56aad95558c506c457fefbd9e43eef99
#
_entry.id   56aad95558c506c457fefbd9e43eef99
#
_cell.length_a   1.000
_cell.length_b   1.000
_cell.length_c   1.000
_cell.angle_alpha   90.00
_cell.angle_beta   90.00
_cell.angle_gamma   90.00
#
_symmetry.space_group_name_H-M   'P 1'
#
loop_
_entity.id
_entity.type
_entity.pdbx_description
1 polymer ?
#
loop_
_entity_poly.entity_id
_entity_poly.type
_entity_poly.pdbx_seq_one_letter_code
_entity_poly.pdbx_strand_id
1 'polypeptide(L)'
;GNRIVKVGKSLKSNSATVIDLSDKTVLPGLIDGHTHICLTPDYSSNPPVLYKTNTYRTMEAFKAAKRILNAGFTTIRDVDNEGADMADIAVRDAINEGMFVGPRIFVSGWAISITGGHMNLTGLRPSIDKKVEQLAIIADNSEDMVAAIRDQRKSGVDFIKIYATGTLRHINRETLEPLSQLSTEEVQIMVNEARRWDMDVAAHAYGGTGALHA
;
A
#
# COMPACT_ATOMS: atom_id res chain seq x y z
N GLY A 1 25.04 9.69 11.94
CA GLY A 1 24.22 10.74 11.32
C GLY A 1 23.51 10.21 10.08
N ASN A 2 22.52 10.93 9.60
CA ASN A 2 21.68 10.54 8.48
C ASN A 2 22.10 11.16 7.13
N ARG A 3 23.29 11.76 7.08
CA ARG A 3 23.84 12.38 5.87
C ARG A 3 25.30 12.01 5.66
N ILE A 4 25.69 11.87 4.39
CA ILE A 4 27.09 11.72 3.97
C ILE A 4 27.78 13.05 4.22
N VAL A 5 28.82 13.05 5.07
CA VAL A 5 29.56 14.25 5.44
C VAL A 5 30.75 14.48 4.47
N LYS A 6 31.42 13.39 4.07
CA LYS A 6 32.59 13.46 3.20
C LYS A 6 32.75 12.17 2.41
N VAL A 7 33.20 12.31 1.16
CA VAL A 7 33.62 11.20 0.29
C VAL A 7 35.02 11.46 -0.16
N GLY A 8 35.90 10.45 -0.15
CA GLY A 8 37.29 10.61 -0.63
C GLY A 8 38.12 9.35 -0.36
N LYS A 9 39.31 9.33 -0.96
CA LYS A 9 40.28 8.27 -0.72
C LYS A 9 41.02 8.53 0.61
N SER A 10 41.28 7.46 1.38
CA SER A 10 42.10 7.49 2.61
C SER A 10 41.58 8.49 3.67
N LEU A 11 40.30 8.60 3.85
CA LEU A 11 39.70 9.42 4.92
C LEU A 11 40.09 8.85 6.29
N LYS A 12 40.53 9.75 7.19
CA LYS A 12 40.86 9.41 8.58
C LYS A 12 39.91 10.14 9.51
N SER A 13 39.46 9.47 10.58
CA SER A 13 38.72 10.06 11.67
C SER A 13 39.20 9.49 12.99
N ASN A 14 39.37 10.35 13.99
CA ASN A 14 39.80 9.96 15.34
C ASN A 14 38.62 9.58 16.24
N SER A 15 37.38 9.83 15.82
CA SER A 15 36.16 9.67 16.62
C SER A 15 35.05 8.83 15.96
N ALA A 16 35.24 8.39 14.73
CA ALA A 16 34.25 7.60 14.02
C ALA A 16 34.48 6.10 14.20
N THR A 17 33.38 5.33 14.29
CA THR A 17 33.42 3.88 14.13
C THR A 17 33.75 3.56 12.68
N VAL A 18 34.83 2.82 12.44
CA VAL A 18 35.23 2.38 11.10
C VAL A 18 34.59 1.01 10.82
N ILE A 19 33.87 0.92 9.72
CA ILE A 19 33.35 -0.34 9.20
C ILE A 19 34.12 -0.63 7.91
N ASP A 20 34.94 -1.69 7.94
CA ASP A 20 35.70 -2.12 6.77
C ASP A 20 34.81 -2.95 5.83
N LEU A 21 34.59 -2.44 4.65
CA LEU A 21 33.81 -3.06 3.57
C LEU A 21 34.64 -3.13 2.28
N SER A 22 35.98 -3.23 2.41
CA SER A 22 36.93 -3.20 1.27
C SER A 22 36.74 -4.37 0.28
N ASP A 23 36.13 -5.48 0.75
CA ASP A 23 35.75 -6.67 -0.05
C ASP A 23 34.29 -6.63 -0.53
N LYS A 24 33.57 -5.56 -0.29
CA LYS A 24 32.13 -5.42 -0.60
C LYS A 24 31.87 -4.29 -1.58
N THR A 25 30.76 -4.40 -2.28
CA THR A 25 30.15 -3.29 -3.02
C THR A 25 29.05 -2.69 -2.15
N VAL A 26 29.17 -1.39 -1.86
CA VAL A 26 28.17 -0.66 -1.08
C VAL A 26 27.22 0.07 -2.03
N LEU A 27 25.94 -0.15 -1.85
CA LEU A 27 24.85 0.48 -2.61
C LEU A 27 23.95 1.26 -1.66
N PRO A 28 23.20 2.26 -2.15
CA PRO A 28 22.04 2.78 -1.43
C PRO A 28 21.06 1.66 -1.11
N GLY A 29 20.33 1.78 -0.01
CA GLY A 29 19.25 0.85 0.30
C GLY A 29 18.22 0.79 -0.83
N LEU A 30 17.71 -0.39 -1.12
CA LEU A 30 16.72 -0.60 -2.16
C LEU A 30 15.40 0.06 -1.78
N ILE A 31 14.62 0.44 -2.79
CA ILE A 31 13.28 1.01 -2.64
C ILE A 31 12.29 0.10 -3.36
N ASP A 32 11.21 -0.31 -2.68
CA ASP A 32 10.09 -0.98 -3.30
C ASP A 32 8.87 -0.06 -3.28
N GLY A 33 8.41 0.33 -4.45
CA GLY A 33 7.29 1.25 -4.63
C GLY A 33 5.91 0.58 -4.60
N HIS A 34 5.82 -0.75 -4.43
CA HIS A 34 4.55 -1.46 -4.44
C HIS A 34 4.59 -2.70 -3.54
N THR A 35 4.25 -2.52 -2.28
CA THR A 35 4.19 -3.60 -1.29
C THR A 35 2.81 -3.70 -0.65
N HIS A 36 2.55 -4.85 -0.01
CA HIS A 36 1.37 -5.14 0.80
C HIS A 36 1.84 -5.86 2.06
N ILE A 37 2.28 -5.11 3.08
CA ILE A 37 2.85 -5.70 4.31
C ILE A 37 1.82 -6.45 5.14
N CYS A 38 0.54 -6.12 5.00
CA CYS A 38 -0.56 -6.79 5.67
C CYS A 38 -1.08 -8.05 4.94
N LEU A 39 -0.54 -8.34 3.74
CA LEU A 39 -0.88 -9.51 2.95
C LEU A 39 0.01 -10.69 3.35
N THR A 40 -0.59 -11.83 3.65
CA THR A 40 0.18 -13.05 3.94
C THR A 40 0.42 -13.87 2.67
N PRO A 41 1.54 -14.60 2.56
CA PRO A 41 1.83 -15.42 1.39
C PRO A 41 0.77 -16.49 1.06
N ASP A 42 -0.02 -16.92 2.04
CA ASP A 42 -1.05 -17.96 1.91
C ASP A 42 -2.46 -17.39 1.69
N TYR A 43 -2.54 -16.27 1.01
CA TYR A 43 -3.81 -15.59 0.76
C TYR A 43 -4.83 -16.43 -0.04
N SER A 44 -4.35 -17.28 -0.94
CA SER A 44 -5.23 -18.06 -1.83
C SER A 44 -6.02 -19.14 -1.13
N SER A 45 -5.42 -19.79 -0.12
CA SER A 45 -6.02 -20.91 0.62
C SER A 45 -6.85 -20.44 1.81
N ASN A 46 -6.36 -19.43 2.52
CA ASN A 46 -6.98 -18.89 3.73
C ASN A 46 -6.90 -17.35 3.73
N PRO A 47 -7.88 -16.65 3.13
CA PRO A 47 -7.88 -15.19 3.13
C PRO A 47 -7.77 -14.63 4.56
N PRO A 48 -6.75 -13.84 4.88
CA PRO A 48 -6.49 -13.38 6.26
C PRO A 48 -7.65 -12.64 6.88
N VAL A 49 -8.39 -11.89 6.08
CA VAL A 49 -9.58 -11.13 6.51
C VAL A 49 -10.69 -12.03 7.11
N LEU A 50 -10.74 -13.30 6.72
CA LEU A 50 -11.76 -14.24 7.21
C LEU A 50 -11.31 -15.03 8.45
N TYR A 51 -10.01 -15.13 8.72
CA TYR A 51 -9.49 -16.06 9.73
C TYR A 51 -8.59 -15.41 10.77
N LYS A 52 -8.12 -14.18 10.55
CA LYS A 52 -7.20 -13.50 11.45
C LYS A 52 -7.74 -12.15 11.88
N THR A 53 -7.60 -11.83 13.14
CA THR A 53 -7.93 -10.49 13.65
C THR A 53 -6.96 -9.45 13.09
N ASN A 54 -7.41 -8.20 12.95
CA ASN A 54 -6.55 -7.09 12.49
C ASN A 54 -5.35 -6.88 13.41
N THR A 55 -5.50 -7.10 14.71
CA THR A 55 -4.38 -7.10 15.67
C THR A 55 -3.31 -8.16 15.33
N TYR A 56 -3.73 -9.37 14.97
CA TYR A 56 -2.79 -10.41 14.57
C TYR A 56 -2.11 -10.07 13.23
N ARG A 57 -2.86 -9.54 12.26
CA ARG A 57 -2.34 -9.09 10.96
C ARG A 57 -1.34 -7.95 11.11
N THR A 58 -1.54 -7.04 12.08
CA THR A 58 -0.55 -6.00 12.44
C THR A 58 0.79 -6.63 12.88
N MET A 59 0.76 -7.68 13.72
CA MET A 59 1.99 -8.38 14.11
C MET A 59 2.68 -9.09 12.93
N GLU A 60 1.91 -9.64 11.99
CA GLU A 60 2.46 -10.21 10.75
C GLU A 60 3.08 -9.12 9.87
N ALA A 61 2.48 -7.94 9.79
CA ALA A 61 3.01 -6.79 9.04
C ALA A 61 4.35 -6.30 9.62
N PHE A 62 4.54 -6.26 10.95
CA PHE A 62 5.85 -6.02 11.56
C PHE A 62 6.89 -7.05 11.13
N LYS A 63 6.52 -8.34 11.14
CA LYS A 63 7.40 -9.41 10.69
C LYS A 63 7.77 -9.26 9.21
N ALA A 64 6.79 -8.86 8.38
CA ALA A 64 7.01 -8.59 6.95
C ALA A 64 7.96 -7.40 6.74
N ALA A 65 7.72 -6.27 7.41
CA ALA A 65 8.56 -5.08 7.34
C ALA A 65 10.02 -5.37 7.74
N LYS A 66 10.23 -6.12 8.83
CA LYS A 66 11.57 -6.54 9.25
C LYS A 66 12.26 -7.44 8.20
N ARG A 67 11.52 -8.37 7.59
CA ARG A 67 12.05 -9.25 6.53
C ARG A 67 12.44 -8.45 5.30
N ILE A 68 11.63 -7.47 4.90
CA ILE A 68 11.89 -6.58 3.78
C ILE A 68 13.17 -5.77 4.04
N LEU A 69 13.33 -5.19 5.23
CA LEU A 69 14.56 -4.47 5.60
C LEU A 69 15.78 -5.38 5.54
N ASN A 70 15.69 -6.62 6.07
CA ASN A 70 16.79 -7.59 6.04
C ASN A 70 17.16 -8.05 4.63
N ALA A 71 16.23 -7.92 3.66
CA ALA A 71 16.49 -8.16 2.24
C ALA A 71 17.16 -6.96 1.53
N GLY A 72 17.41 -5.85 2.26
CA GLY A 72 18.10 -4.66 1.73
C GLY A 72 17.17 -3.53 1.29
N PHE A 73 15.85 -3.67 1.42
CA PHE A 73 14.89 -2.60 1.12
C PHE A 73 14.76 -1.68 2.34
N THR A 74 15.28 -0.47 2.22
CA THR A 74 15.28 0.53 3.31
C THR A 74 14.11 1.50 3.23
N THR A 75 13.38 1.51 2.12
CA THR A 75 12.18 2.31 1.91
C THR A 75 11.16 1.49 1.12
N ILE A 76 9.90 1.53 1.54
CA ILE A 76 8.80 0.87 0.85
C ILE A 76 7.58 1.79 0.77
N ARG A 77 6.73 1.54 -0.22
CA ARG A 77 5.40 2.11 -0.34
C ARG A 77 4.36 1.00 -0.25
N ASP A 78 3.58 1.01 0.82
CA ASP A 78 2.51 0.04 1.07
C ASP A 78 1.22 0.56 0.46
N VAL A 79 0.76 -0.13 -0.58
CA VAL A 79 -0.30 0.40 -1.48
C VAL A 79 -1.65 -0.27 -1.27
N ASP A 80 -1.94 -0.71 -0.11
CA ASP A 80 -3.22 -1.17 0.44
C ASP A 80 -2.97 -2.03 1.69
N ASN A 81 -3.74 -1.81 2.73
CA ASN A 81 -3.69 -2.62 3.94
C ASN A 81 -4.45 -3.95 3.84
N GLU A 82 -5.09 -4.23 2.69
CA GLU A 82 -5.82 -5.47 2.42
C GLU A 82 -6.92 -5.77 3.45
N GLY A 83 -7.65 -4.74 3.87
CA GLY A 83 -8.69 -4.87 4.89
C GLY A 83 -8.16 -5.12 6.30
N ALA A 84 -6.93 -4.69 6.61
CA ALA A 84 -6.35 -4.83 7.95
C ALA A 84 -6.55 -3.59 8.84
N ASP A 85 -7.55 -2.78 8.54
CA ASP A 85 -7.89 -1.57 9.26
C ASP A 85 -6.73 -0.57 9.30
N MET A 86 -6.21 -0.19 10.45
CA MET A 86 -5.10 0.76 10.62
C MET A 86 -3.72 0.08 10.74
N ALA A 87 -3.58 -1.18 10.30
CA ALA A 87 -2.38 -1.97 10.59
C ALA A 87 -1.11 -1.42 9.96
N ASP A 88 -1.15 -1.00 8.69
CA ASP A 88 -0.02 -0.42 7.97
C ASP A 88 0.42 0.92 8.59
N ILE A 89 -0.54 1.78 8.96
CA ILE A 89 -0.30 3.05 9.64
C ILE A 89 0.37 2.80 11.00
N ALA A 90 -0.17 1.86 11.79
CA ALA A 90 0.39 1.51 13.10
C ALA A 90 1.83 0.98 12.99
N VAL A 91 2.13 0.17 11.98
CA VAL A 91 3.48 -0.34 11.71
C VAL A 91 4.44 0.78 11.34
N ARG A 92 4.05 1.68 10.43
CA ARG A 92 4.83 2.86 10.05
C ARG A 92 5.16 3.73 11.25
N ASP A 93 4.15 4.07 12.04
CA ASP A 93 4.29 4.99 13.17
C ASP A 93 5.18 4.39 14.26
N ALA A 94 4.99 3.12 14.62
CA ALA A 94 5.81 2.44 15.60
C ALA A 94 7.29 2.31 15.16
N ILE A 95 7.56 2.16 13.86
CA ILE A 95 8.93 2.20 13.33
C ILE A 95 9.50 3.63 13.41
N ASN A 96 8.72 4.65 13.05
CA ASN A 96 9.13 6.06 13.11
C ASN A 96 9.42 6.51 14.55
N GLU A 97 8.67 6.02 15.53
CA GLU A 97 8.88 6.25 16.97
C GLU A 97 10.04 5.43 17.55
N GLY A 98 10.62 4.52 16.79
CA GLY A 98 11.74 3.68 17.23
C GLY A 98 11.35 2.50 18.11
N MET A 99 10.06 2.16 18.19
CA MET A 99 9.59 0.97 18.92
C MET A 99 10.07 -0.32 18.24
N PHE A 100 10.18 -0.31 16.91
CA PHE A 100 10.62 -1.44 16.10
C PHE A 100 11.61 -1.02 15.03
N VAL A 101 12.46 -1.97 14.62
CA VAL A 101 13.39 -1.78 13.50
C VAL A 101 12.72 -2.25 12.21
N GLY A 102 12.58 -1.33 11.26
CA GLY A 102 11.98 -1.58 9.95
C GLY A 102 12.46 -0.57 8.90
N PRO A 103 12.00 -0.68 7.64
CA PRO A 103 12.26 0.29 6.59
C PRO A 103 11.47 1.58 6.85
N ARG A 104 11.79 2.65 6.13
CA ARG A 104 10.86 3.78 5.99
C ARG A 104 9.65 3.31 5.19
N ILE A 105 8.45 3.53 5.72
CA ILE A 105 7.20 3.09 5.09
C ILE A 105 6.36 4.32 4.74
N PHE A 106 5.84 4.35 3.51
CA PHE A 106 4.75 5.23 3.10
C PHE A 106 3.51 4.37 2.93
N VAL A 107 2.39 4.77 3.50
CA VAL A 107 1.16 3.97 3.59
C VAL A 107 -0.02 4.65 2.93
N SER A 108 -0.88 3.87 2.29
CA SER A 108 -2.15 4.35 1.74
C SER A 108 -3.36 4.04 2.61
N GLY A 109 -3.20 3.21 3.64
CA GLY A 109 -4.37 2.69 4.35
C GLY A 109 -5.23 1.81 3.44
N TRP A 110 -6.52 2.03 3.47
CA TRP A 110 -7.49 1.35 2.63
C TRP A 110 -7.44 1.88 1.19
N ALA A 111 -7.45 0.97 0.22
CA ALA A 111 -7.69 1.36 -1.16
C ALA A 111 -9.18 1.66 -1.40
N ILE A 112 -9.47 2.50 -2.40
CA ILE A 112 -10.84 2.87 -2.79
C ILE A 112 -11.23 2.09 -4.04
N SER A 113 -12.40 1.47 -4.00
CA SER A 113 -13.00 0.66 -5.08
C SER A 113 -14.48 1.00 -5.26
N ILE A 114 -15.14 0.30 -6.16
CA ILE A 114 -16.57 0.41 -6.42
C ILE A 114 -17.29 -0.91 -6.11
N THR A 115 -18.60 -0.88 -6.01
CA THR A 115 -19.42 -2.09 -5.90
C THR A 115 -19.16 -3.05 -7.05
N GLY A 116 -18.85 -4.31 -6.75
CA GLY A 116 -18.49 -5.34 -7.72
C GLY A 116 -17.08 -5.19 -8.30
N GLY A 117 -16.32 -4.19 -7.86
CA GLY A 117 -14.95 -3.93 -8.30
C GLY A 117 -13.89 -4.79 -7.64
N HIS A 118 -12.62 -4.46 -7.93
CA HIS A 118 -11.46 -5.11 -7.32
C HIS A 118 -11.48 -4.91 -5.81
N MET A 119 -11.16 -5.96 -5.06
CA MET A 119 -11.19 -6.02 -3.59
C MET A 119 -12.60 -5.84 -2.96
N ASN A 120 -13.67 -5.70 -3.74
CA ASN A 120 -15.02 -5.93 -3.25
C ASN A 120 -15.33 -7.43 -3.33
N LEU A 121 -15.56 -8.06 -2.19
CA LEU A 121 -15.84 -9.49 -2.13
C LEU A 121 -17.16 -9.79 -2.85
N THR A 122 -17.11 -10.57 -3.91
CA THR A 122 -18.24 -10.91 -4.76
C THR A 122 -18.58 -12.40 -4.67
N GLY A 123 -19.83 -12.75 -5.00
CA GLY A 123 -20.28 -14.15 -5.01
C GLY A 123 -20.59 -14.72 -3.64
N LEU A 124 -20.54 -13.93 -2.58
CA LEU A 124 -20.99 -14.32 -1.26
C LEU A 124 -22.54 -14.33 -1.22
N ARG A 125 -23.09 -15.30 -0.50
CA ARG A 125 -24.56 -15.25 -0.26
C ARG A 125 -24.88 -14.06 0.67
N PRO A 126 -26.05 -13.40 0.49
CA PRO A 126 -26.39 -12.15 1.19
C PRO A 126 -26.34 -12.21 2.72
N SER A 127 -26.57 -13.39 3.30
CA SER A 127 -26.51 -13.57 4.76
C SER A 127 -25.08 -13.55 5.32
N ILE A 128 -24.07 -13.74 4.47
CA ILE A 128 -22.65 -13.70 4.82
C ILE A 128 -22.06 -12.36 4.41
N ASP A 129 -22.37 -11.88 3.22
CA ASP A 129 -21.84 -10.64 2.63
C ASP A 129 -21.92 -9.44 3.59
N LYS A 130 -23.07 -9.27 4.26
CA LYS A 130 -23.27 -8.20 5.26
C LYS A 130 -22.46 -8.35 6.55
N LYS A 131 -21.79 -9.48 6.77
CA LYS A 131 -21.04 -9.79 8.00
C LYS A 131 -19.53 -9.83 7.79
N VAL A 132 -19.10 -9.84 6.54
CA VAL A 132 -17.68 -9.87 6.19
C VAL A 132 -17.20 -8.45 5.97
N GLU A 133 -16.12 -8.08 6.63
CA GLU A 133 -15.46 -6.80 6.39
C GLU A 133 -15.00 -6.74 4.94
N GLN A 134 -15.24 -5.61 4.30
CA GLN A 134 -14.74 -5.37 2.95
C GLN A 134 -13.21 -5.25 2.96
N LEU A 135 -12.58 -5.50 1.81
CA LEU A 135 -11.14 -5.37 1.64
C LEU A 135 -10.73 -3.99 1.13
N ALA A 136 -11.69 -3.17 0.74
CA ALA A 136 -11.51 -1.81 0.24
C ALA A 136 -12.66 -0.91 0.71
N ILE A 137 -12.47 0.39 0.68
CA ILE A 137 -13.57 1.36 0.81
C ILE A 137 -14.36 1.33 -0.51
N ILE A 138 -15.66 1.13 -0.42
CA ILE A 138 -16.57 1.11 -1.58
C ILE A 138 -17.18 2.50 -1.73
N ALA A 139 -16.93 3.14 -2.88
CA ALA A 139 -17.37 4.48 -3.21
C ALA A 139 -17.95 4.49 -4.63
N ASP A 140 -19.27 4.55 -4.74
CA ASP A 140 -19.99 4.40 -6.01
C ASP A 140 -20.42 5.73 -6.65
N ASN A 141 -20.16 6.84 -5.97
CA ASN A 141 -20.50 8.20 -6.44
C ASN A 141 -19.47 9.22 -5.96
N SER A 142 -19.55 10.43 -6.48
CA SER A 142 -18.61 11.52 -6.21
C SER A 142 -18.53 11.90 -4.74
N GLU A 143 -19.66 11.91 -4.04
CA GLU A 143 -19.73 12.25 -2.61
C GLU A 143 -19.00 11.21 -1.76
N ASP A 144 -19.22 9.93 -2.05
CA ASP A 144 -18.55 8.81 -1.36
C ASP A 144 -17.04 8.83 -1.64
N MET A 145 -16.62 9.10 -2.89
CA MET A 145 -15.20 9.21 -3.26
C MET A 145 -14.49 10.33 -2.48
N VAL A 146 -15.10 11.50 -2.42
CA VAL A 146 -14.58 12.63 -1.65
C VAL A 146 -14.55 12.32 -0.15
N ALA A 147 -15.60 11.70 0.39
CA ALA A 147 -15.65 11.29 1.80
C ALA A 147 -14.57 10.27 2.13
N ALA A 148 -14.37 9.26 1.28
CA ALA A 148 -13.34 8.24 1.44
C ALA A 148 -11.94 8.86 1.53
N ILE A 149 -11.59 9.81 0.65
CA ILE A 149 -10.29 10.48 0.67
C ILE A 149 -10.09 11.28 1.97
N ARG A 150 -11.14 11.98 2.43
CA ARG A 150 -11.09 12.74 3.69
C ARG A 150 -10.92 11.83 4.91
N ASP A 151 -11.56 10.67 4.92
CA ASP A 151 -11.40 9.67 5.99
C ASP A 151 -10.00 9.06 5.98
N GLN A 152 -9.43 8.76 4.81
CA GLN A 152 -8.05 8.33 4.69
C GLN A 152 -7.08 9.43 5.17
N ARG A 153 -7.29 10.68 4.79
CA ARG A 153 -6.51 11.82 5.29
C ARG A 153 -6.59 11.95 6.81
N LYS A 154 -7.79 11.82 7.37
CA LYS A 154 -8.03 11.84 8.83
C LYS A 154 -7.27 10.71 9.53
N SER A 155 -7.18 9.54 8.91
CA SER A 155 -6.46 8.38 9.42
C SER A 155 -4.95 8.52 9.37
N GLY A 156 -4.42 9.53 8.67
CA GLY A 156 -2.99 9.84 8.63
C GLY A 156 -2.21 9.07 7.58
N VAL A 157 -2.84 8.68 6.47
CA VAL A 157 -2.15 8.07 5.33
C VAL A 157 -1.22 9.07 4.64
N ASP A 158 -0.21 8.57 3.92
CA ASP A 158 0.76 9.39 3.19
C ASP A 158 0.29 9.70 1.76
N PHE A 159 -0.53 8.84 1.18
CA PHE A 159 -1.08 8.96 -0.18
C PHE A 159 -2.36 8.16 -0.31
N ILE A 160 -3.08 8.32 -1.42
CA ILE A 160 -4.33 7.61 -1.72
C ILE A 160 -4.07 6.45 -2.67
N LYS A 161 -4.73 5.32 -2.46
CA LYS A 161 -4.77 4.20 -3.40
C LYS A 161 -6.17 4.03 -3.98
N ILE A 162 -6.26 3.89 -5.30
CA ILE A 162 -7.51 3.61 -6.03
C ILE A 162 -7.36 2.36 -6.92
N TYR A 163 -8.48 1.75 -7.27
CA TYR A 163 -8.54 0.66 -8.25
C TYR A 163 -9.20 1.15 -9.54
N ALA A 164 -8.40 1.55 -10.53
CA ALA A 164 -8.90 2.03 -11.81
C ALA A 164 -9.35 0.90 -12.74
N THR A 165 -8.79 -0.30 -12.57
CA THR A 165 -9.17 -1.49 -13.34
C THR A 165 -9.48 -2.68 -12.43
N GLY A 166 -10.22 -3.64 -12.98
CA GLY A 166 -10.29 -4.98 -12.42
C GLY A 166 -9.00 -5.77 -12.54
N THR A 167 -9.04 -6.99 -12.03
CA THR A 167 -7.98 -8.00 -12.20
C THR A 167 -8.39 -9.00 -13.27
N LEU A 168 -7.64 -10.10 -13.39
CA LEU A 168 -7.96 -11.24 -14.25
C LEU A 168 -9.35 -11.86 -14.02
N ARG A 169 -10.01 -11.55 -12.89
CA ARG A 169 -11.42 -11.95 -12.62
C ARG A 169 -12.44 -11.00 -13.24
N HIS A 170 -12.03 -9.80 -13.60
CA HIS A 170 -12.87 -8.73 -14.15
C HIS A 170 -12.33 -8.34 -15.52
N ILE A 171 -12.41 -9.28 -16.45
CA ILE A 171 -11.93 -9.09 -17.84
C ILE A 171 -13.09 -9.05 -18.82
N ASN A 172 -12.94 -8.29 -19.87
CA ASN A 172 -13.76 -8.42 -21.05
C ASN A 172 -13.47 -9.80 -21.69
N ARG A 173 -14.51 -10.60 -21.91
CA ARG A 173 -14.35 -11.99 -22.41
C ARG A 173 -13.93 -12.08 -23.86
N GLU A 174 -14.12 -11.00 -24.64
CA GLU A 174 -13.77 -10.96 -26.06
C GLU A 174 -12.36 -10.41 -26.26
N THR A 175 -12.01 -9.29 -25.57
CA THR A 175 -10.69 -8.65 -25.72
C THR A 175 -9.64 -9.17 -24.75
N LEU A 176 -10.06 -9.88 -23.68
CA LEU A 176 -9.23 -10.33 -22.56
C LEU A 176 -8.57 -9.19 -21.77
N GLU A 177 -9.04 -7.97 -21.97
CA GLU A 177 -8.55 -6.80 -21.22
C GLU A 177 -9.27 -6.65 -19.88
N PRO A 178 -8.57 -6.15 -18.86
CA PRO A 178 -9.21 -5.77 -17.60
C PRO A 178 -10.30 -4.72 -17.82
N LEU A 179 -11.45 -4.91 -17.19
CA LEU A 179 -12.54 -3.93 -17.26
C LEU A 179 -12.14 -2.65 -16.51
N SER A 180 -12.45 -1.50 -17.12
CA SER A 180 -12.39 -0.22 -16.43
C SER A 180 -13.39 -0.19 -15.28
N GLN A 181 -12.96 0.21 -14.10
CA GLN A 181 -13.81 0.34 -12.91
C GLN A 181 -14.17 1.79 -12.65
N LEU A 182 -13.30 2.71 -13.04
CA LEU A 182 -13.49 4.14 -12.87
C LEU A 182 -13.48 4.84 -14.22
N SER A 183 -14.33 5.82 -14.38
CA SER A 183 -14.27 6.76 -15.50
C SER A 183 -13.15 7.79 -15.28
N THR A 184 -12.80 8.53 -16.32
CA THR A 184 -11.85 9.65 -16.24
C THR A 184 -12.33 10.71 -15.25
N GLU A 185 -13.63 11.00 -15.23
CA GLU A 185 -14.25 11.99 -14.33
C GLU A 185 -14.13 11.57 -12.87
N GLU A 186 -14.38 10.29 -12.55
CA GLU A 186 -14.27 9.75 -11.21
C GLU A 186 -12.81 9.77 -10.71
N VAL A 187 -11.85 9.38 -11.55
CA VAL A 187 -10.42 9.51 -11.24
C VAL A 187 -10.05 10.98 -10.99
N GLN A 188 -10.52 11.89 -11.84
CA GLN A 188 -10.23 13.32 -11.71
C GLN A 188 -10.79 13.91 -10.41
N ILE A 189 -11.98 13.50 -9.98
CA ILE A 189 -12.58 13.91 -8.69
C ILE A 189 -11.67 13.49 -7.54
N MET A 190 -11.23 12.23 -7.53
CA MET A 190 -10.37 11.71 -6.47
C MET A 190 -8.99 12.37 -6.45
N VAL A 191 -8.38 12.56 -7.63
CA VAL A 191 -7.09 13.26 -7.74
C VAL A 191 -7.20 14.72 -7.27
N ASN A 192 -8.26 15.42 -7.66
CA ASN A 192 -8.47 16.80 -7.24
C ASN A 192 -8.67 16.93 -5.72
N GLU A 193 -9.45 16.03 -5.12
CA GLU A 193 -9.64 16.04 -3.66
C GLU A 193 -8.35 15.68 -2.92
N ALA A 194 -7.60 14.67 -3.38
CA ALA A 194 -6.31 14.30 -2.78
C ALA A 194 -5.30 15.46 -2.82
N ARG A 195 -5.20 16.16 -3.96
CA ARG A 195 -4.32 17.34 -4.13
C ARG A 195 -4.64 18.50 -3.18
N ARG A 196 -5.89 18.68 -2.80
CA ARG A 196 -6.28 19.69 -1.78
C ARG A 196 -5.62 19.42 -0.42
N TRP A 197 -5.21 18.20 -0.18
CA TRP A 197 -4.56 17.73 1.05
C TRP A 197 -3.08 17.43 0.85
N ASP A 198 -2.49 17.87 -0.27
CA ASP A 198 -1.08 17.60 -0.64
C ASP A 198 -0.75 16.10 -0.66
N MET A 199 -1.68 15.29 -1.18
CA MET A 199 -1.52 13.85 -1.32
C MET A 199 -1.51 13.43 -2.78
N ASP A 200 -0.61 12.50 -3.11
CA ASP A 200 -0.59 11.80 -4.41
C ASP A 200 -1.63 10.68 -4.45
N VAL A 201 -1.96 10.24 -5.67
CA VAL A 201 -2.83 9.10 -5.92
C VAL A 201 -2.04 8.01 -6.66
N ALA A 202 -2.09 6.79 -6.16
CA ALA A 202 -1.57 5.60 -6.82
C ALA A 202 -2.73 4.74 -7.33
N ALA A 203 -2.70 4.34 -8.61
CA ALA A 203 -3.74 3.55 -9.23
C ALA A 203 -3.31 2.10 -9.48
N HIS A 204 -4.21 1.16 -9.20
CA HIS A 204 -4.13 -0.18 -9.76
C HIS A 204 -4.64 -0.13 -11.20
N ALA A 205 -3.79 -0.46 -12.17
CA ALA A 205 -4.08 -0.33 -13.58
C ALA A 205 -3.38 -1.42 -14.39
N TYR A 206 -4.12 -2.46 -14.78
CA TYR A 206 -3.58 -3.60 -15.52
C TYR A 206 -3.64 -3.45 -17.04
N GLY A 207 -4.09 -2.31 -17.55
CA GLY A 207 -4.20 -2.06 -18.97
C GLY A 207 -5.63 -1.70 -19.41
N GLY A 208 -5.90 -1.74 -20.72
CA GLY A 208 -7.17 -1.34 -21.29
C GLY A 208 -7.49 0.14 -21.06
N THR A 209 -8.75 0.50 -21.27
CA THR A 209 -9.23 1.89 -21.11
C THR A 209 -9.09 2.41 -19.69
N GLY A 210 -9.23 1.55 -18.67
CA GLY A 210 -9.09 1.96 -17.28
C GLY A 210 -7.68 2.42 -16.91
N ALA A 211 -6.64 1.89 -17.56
CA ALA A 211 -5.28 2.37 -17.39
C ALA A 211 -5.01 3.71 -18.09
N LEU A 212 -5.82 4.04 -19.12
CA LEU A 212 -5.75 5.36 -19.78
C LEU A 212 -6.49 6.44 -18.95
N HIS A 213 -7.46 6.04 -18.12
CA HIS A 213 -8.17 6.95 -17.23
C HIS A 213 -7.33 7.32 -15.98
N ALA A 214 -6.43 6.42 -15.56
CA ALA A 214 -5.61 6.58 -14.36
C ALA A 214 -4.37 7.46 -14.61
#